data_7b88b73da34215828de9406e6d94ff80
#
_entry.id   7b88b73da34215828de9406e6d94ff80
#
_cell.length_a   1.000
_cell.length_b   1.000
_cell.length_c   1.000
_cell.angle_alpha   90.00
_cell.angle_beta   90.00
_cell.angle_gamma   90.00
#
_symmetry.space_group_name_H-M   'P 1'
#
loop_
_entity.id
_entity.type
_entity.pdbx_description
1 polymer ?
#
loop_
_entity_poly.entity_id
_entity_poly.type
_entity_poly.pdbx_seq_one_letter_code
_entity_poly.pdbx_strand_id
1 'polypeptide(L)'
;MISTCPTAPDGGYDLEVREAWVEFFSLLPDRAGILDVGTGNGVVAQIAVQTASALGRNWDVHATDLALIDPPRHVPDGARRLAGITFHPGVATEHLPFDAGRFDAVSGHYSLEYTNTAAALTEIHRVLKPGGDAQFIIHSVDSVLVHAARRSLREAELVLGETMIFRRLHRLVTMEQVIPGTTDRLTTELRAAIQTLKDGIQQAQPTGAGGVLSIALDAVHKLLVARTEMAPQAVGLEVDRAEGELRASAQRLNDLLAHARTEADMQEIETQAAAAGFSLIERVPQYHAGNNLVGWQLLLHRA
;
A
#
# COMPACT_ATOMS: atom_id res chain seq x y z
N MET A 1 5.86 -0.29 11.32
CA MET A 1 5.03 0.01 10.12
C MET A 1 4.16 -1.20 9.85
N ILE A 2 2.84 -1.07 9.80
CA ILE A 2 1.95 -2.18 9.41
C ILE A 2 2.09 -2.26 7.90
N SER A 3 2.61 -3.39 7.37
CA SER A 3 2.63 -3.63 5.92
C SER A 3 1.19 -3.67 5.43
N THR A 4 0.85 -2.81 4.49
CA THR A 4 -0.48 -2.76 3.89
C THR A 4 -0.67 -3.79 2.78
N CYS A 5 0.41 -4.44 2.36
CA CYS A 5 0.37 -5.47 1.31
C CYS A 5 1.04 -6.76 1.82
N PRO A 6 0.27 -7.79 2.22
CA PRO A 6 0.80 -9.08 2.64
C PRO A 6 1.50 -9.86 1.51
N THR A 7 1.29 -9.46 0.26
CA THR A 7 1.95 -10.05 -0.92
C THR A 7 3.36 -9.52 -1.16
N ALA A 8 3.85 -8.63 -0.28
CA ALA A 8 5.18 -8.02 -0.39
C ALA A 8 5.91 -7.99 0.97
N PRO A 9 6.17 -9.14 1.62
CA PRO A 9 6.76 -9.17 2.96
C PRO A 9 8.14 -8.51 3.05
N ASP A 10 8.93 -8.56 1.99
CA ASP A 10 10.26 -7.97 1.88
C ASP A 10 10.32 -6.78 0.91
N GLY A 11 9.18 -6.12 0.66
CA GLY A 11 9.08 -5.00 -0.27
C GLY A 11 9.12 -5.41 -1.75
N GLY A 12 8.76 -6.65 -2.07
CA GLY A 12 8.60 -7.16 -3.43
C GLY A 12 7.40 -8.09 -3.55
N TYR A 13 6.80 -8.16 -4.73
CA TYR A 13 5.78 -9.17 -5.01
C TYR A 13 6.43 -10.52 -5.25
N ASP A 14 5.75 -11.60 -4.85
CA ASP A 14 6.18 -12.98 -5.04
C ASP A 14 5.08 -13.83 -5.70
N LEU A 15 5.38 -15.10 -5.93
CA LEU A 15 4.46 -16.10 -6.48
C LEU A 15 3.64 -15.56 -7.68
N GLU A 16 2.35 -15.88 -7.74
CA GLU A 16 1.46 -15.61 -8.86
C GLU A 16 1.34 -14.12 -9.22
N VAL A 17 1.45 -13.22 -8.23
CA VAL A 17 1.42 -11.77 -8.51
C VAL A 17 2.68 -11.34 -9.27
N ARG A 18 3.84 -11.88 -8.89
CA ARG A 18 5.08 -11.63 -9.61
C ARG A 18 5.06 -12.27 -11.00
N GLU A 19 4.54 -13.51 -11.11
CA GLU A 19 4.42 -14.24 -12.36
C GLU A 19 3.55 -13.47 -13.37
N ALA A 20 2.41 -12.93 -12.96
CA ALA A 20 1.54 -12.10 -13.80
C ALA A 20 2.29 -10.89 -14.41
N TRP A 21 3.14 -10.22 -13.63
CA TRP A 21 3.96 -9.11 -14.14
C TRP A 21 5.09 -9.59 -15.05
N VAL A 22 5.78 -10.68 -14.70
CA VAL A 22 6.84 -11.25 -15.55
C VAL A 22 6.28 -11.72 -16.89
N GLU A 23 5.12 -12.37 -16.90
CA GLU A 23 4.44 -12.79 -18.10
C GLU A 23 4.10 -11.60 -19.00
N PHE A 24 3.44 -10.57 -18.45
CA PHE A 24 3.11 -9.34 -19.19
C PHE A 24 4.34 -8.70 -19.82
N PHE A 25 5.40 -8.48 -19.06
CA PHE A 25 6.61 -7.86 -19.60
C PHE A 25 7.36 -8.76 -20.58
N SER A 26 7.30 -10.09 -20.44
CA SER A 26 8.01 -11.02 -21.32
C SER A 26 7.54 -10.96 -22.77
N LEU A 27 6.32 -10.51 -23.02
CA LEU A 27 5.75 -10.34 -24.35
C LEU A 27 6.27 -9.11 -25.10
N LEU A 28 6.88 -8.15 -24.41
CA LEU A 28 7.32 -6.90 -25.00
C LEU A 28 8.51 -7.08 -25.95
N PRO A 29 8.66 -6.24 -26.98
CA PRO A 29 9.79 -6.30 -27.91
C PRO A 29 11.11 -5.88 -27.22
N ASP A 30 12.23 -6.13 -27.89
CA ASP A 30 13.50 -5.49 -27.49
C ASP A 30 13.38 -3.96 -27.60
N ARG A 31 14.07 -3.23 -26.70
CA ARG A 31 14.03 -1.75 -26.58
C ARG A 31 12.63 -1.17 -26.36
N ALA A 32 11.77 -1.89 -25.66
CA ALA A 32 10.46 -1.36 -25.27
C ALA A 32 10.60 -0.18 -24.31
N GLY A 33 9.71 0.80 -24.46
CA GLY A 33 9.46 1.85 -23.47
C GLY A 33 8.36 1.37 -22.52
N ILE A 34 8.60 1.43 -21.21
CA ILE A 34 7.66 0.98 -20.17
C ILE A 34 7.39 2.13 -19.21
N LEU A 35 6.13 2.31 -18.85
CA LEU A 35 5.70 3.27 -17.83
C LEU A 35 4.95 2.54 -16.71
N ASP A 36 5.41 2.68 -15.47
CA ASP A 36 4.71 2.23 -14.27
C ASP A 36 4.04 3.40 -13.57
N VAL A 37 2.70 3.42 -13.51
CA VAL A 37 1.91 4.54 -12.93
C VAL A 37 1.47 4.21 -11.51
N GLY A 38 1.58 5.20 -10.58
CA GLY A 38 1.35 5.00 -9.17
C GLY A 38 2.35 4.01 -8.58
N THR A 39 3.62 4.13 -8.97
CA THR A 39 4.68 3.16 -8.75
C THR A 39 5.04 2.94 -7.27
N GLY A 40 4.72 3.88 -6.38
CA GLY A 40 5.09 3.82 -4.96
C GLY A 40 6.58 3.59 -4.76
N ASN A 41 6.95 2.44 -4.22
CA ASN A 41 8.34 2.04 -3.99
C ASN A 41 9.05 1.42 -5.22
N GLY A 42 8.42 1.44 -6.39
CA GLY A 42 9.02 0.99 -7.64
C GLY A 42 9.05 -0.53 -7.84
N VAL A 43 8.19 -1.29 -7.18
CA VAL A 43 8.24 -2.77 -7.19
C VAL A 43 7.92 -3.34 -8.57
N VAL A 44 6.88 -2.84 -9.25
CA VAL A 44 6.51 -3.33 -10.60
C VAL A 44 7.56 -2.90 -11.63
N ALA A 45 8.01 -1.64 -11.57
CA ALA A 45 9.11 -1.16 -12.42
C ALA A 45 10.40 -1.97 -12.21
N GLN A 46 10.70 -2.40 -10.96
CA GLN A 46 11.82 -3.29 -10.65
C GLN A 46 11.66 -4.67 -11.32
N ILE A 47 10.45 -5.23 -11.32
CA ILE A 47 10.16 -6.50 -12.01
C ILE A 47 10.40 -6.34 -13.52
N ALA A 48 10.01 -5.23 -14.13
CA ALA A 48 10.29 -4.94 -15.54
C ALA A 48 11.81 -4.95 -15.83
N VAL A 49 12.62 -4.22 -15.05
CA VAL A 49 14.08 -4.18 -15.20
C VAL A 49 14.71 -5.57 -15.01
N GLN A 50 14.26 -6.35 -14.03
CA GLN A 50 14.74 -7.71 -13.79
C GLN A 50 14.39 -8.65 -14.92
N THR A 51 13.17 -8.54 -15.47
CA THR A 51 12.72 -9.33 -16.63
C THR A 51 13.52 -8.97 -17.88
N ALA A 52 13.76 -7.67 -18.12
CA ALA A 52 14.64 -7.23 -19.21
C ALA A 52 16.02 -7.86 -19.12
N SER A 53 16.63 -7.82 -17.94
CA SER A 53 17.96 -8.39 -17.69
C SER A 53 17.98 -9.91 -17.92
N ALA A 54 16.95 -10.63 -17.46
CA ALA A 54 16.84 -12.08 -17.63
C ALA A 54 16.68 -12.49 -19.12
N LEU A 55 16.01 -11.65 -19.91
CA LEU A 55 15.79 -11.88 -21.35
C LEU A 55 16.90 -11.28 -22.24
N GLY A 56 17.90 -10.61 -21.67
CA GLY A 56 18.95 -9.90 -22.42
C GLY A 56 18.40 -8.73 -23.24
N ARG A 57 17.32 -8.10 -22.80
CA ARG A 57 16.66 -6.96 -23.45
C ARG A 57 17.06 -5.64 -22.81
N ASN A 58 16.95 -4.55 -23.58
CA ASN A 58 17.29 -3.20 -23.12
C ASN A 58 16.05 -2.32 -23.16
N TRP A 59 15.30 -2.26 -22.04
CA TRP A 59 14.08 -1.48 -21.92
C TRP A 59 14.33 -0.13 -21.24
N ASP A 60 13.57 0.89 -21.67
CA ASP A 60 13.56 2.21 -21.10
C ASP A 60 12.38 2.30 -20.10
N VAL A 61 12.68 2.20 -18.80
CA VAL A 61 11.68 2.06 -17.75
C VAL A 61 11.52 3.38 -17.00
N HIS A 62 10.30 3.93 -17.07
CA HIS A 62 9.86 5.12 -16.34
C HIS A 62 8.83 4.73 -15.28
N ALA A 63 8.82 5.48 -14.18
CA ALA A 63 7.92 5.25 -13.05
C ALA A 63 7.38 6.60 -12.53
N THR A 64 6.06 6.77 -12.49
CA THR A 64 5.40 7.98 -11.99
C THR A 64 4.65 7.72 -10.70
N ASP A 65 4.55 8.73 -9.85
CA ASP A 65 3.68 8.72 -8.67
C ASP A 65 3.23 10.15 -8.34
N LEU A 66 2.00 10.29 -7.85
CA LEU A 66 1.46 11.58 -7.39
C LEU A 66 2.20 12.08 -6.13
N ALA A 67 2.67 11.18 -5.29
CA ALA A 67 3.46 11.51 -4.12
C ALA A 67 4.89 11.95 -4.52
N LEU A 68 5.49 12.78 -3.69
CA LEU A 68 6.90 13.20 -3.82
C LEU A 68 7.83 12.08 -3.33
N ILE A 69 7.88 10.98 -4.09
CA ILE A 69 8.65 9.78 -3.78
C ILE A 69 10.14 9.93 -4.15
N ASP A 70 11.00 9.24 -3.39
CA ASP A 70 12.41 9.03 -3.74
C ASP A 70 12.79 7.57 -3.34
N PRO A 71 12.29 6.55 -4.08
CA PRO A 71 12.52 5.16 -3.73
C PRO A 71 14.01 4.77 -3.72
N PRO A 72 14.88 5.25 -4.63
CA PRO A 72 16.31 4.96 -4.57
C PRO A 72 16.96 5.32 -3.23
N ARG A 73 16.46 6.36 -2.57
CA ARG A 73 16.97 6.84 -1.27
C ARG A 73 16.31 6.16 -0.07
N HIS A 74 15.02 5.85 -0.15
CA HIS A 74 14.24 5.43 1.02
C HIS A 74 14.01 3.91 1.11
N VAL A 75 14.10 3.19 -0.01
CA VAL A 75 14.02 1.73 -0.02
C VAL A 75 15.37 1.12 0.40
N PRO A 76 15.39 0.09 1.27
CA PRO A 76 16.62 -0.60 1.59
C PRO A 76 17.36 -1.06 0.33
N ASP A 77 18.62 -0.68 0.19
CA ASP A 77 19.46 -0.97 -0.98
C ASP A 77 18.90 -0.42 -2.31
N GLY A 78 18.05 0.62 -2.21
CA GLY A 78 17.23 1.14 -3.31
C GLY A 78 18.04 1.62 -4.50
N ALA A 79 19.17 2.32 -4.29
CA ALA A 79 20.02 2.79 -5.36
C ALA A 79 20.53 1.66 -6.27
N ARG A 80 20.81 0.47 -5.72
CA ARG A 80 21.22 -0.71 -6.48
C ARG A 80 20.01 -1.47 -7.05
N ARG A 81 18.99 -1.70 -6.23
CA ARG A 81 17.82 -2.51 -6.61
C ARG A 81 16.96 -1.87 -7.70
N LEU A 82 16.91 -0.54 -7.73
CA LEU A 82 16.09 0.26 -8.63
C LEU A 82 16.93 0.94 -9.73
N ALA A 83 18.17 0.50 -9.91
CA ALA A 83 19.02 0.97 -11.01
C ALA A 83 18.35 0.66 -12.36
N GLY A 84 18.38 1.62 -13.29
CA GLY A 84 17.75 1.50 -14.61
C GLY A 84 16.28 1.95 -14.66
N ILE A 85 15.74 2.49 -13.55
CA ILE A 85 14.39 3.09 -13.50
C ILE A 85 14.52 4.61 -13.40
N THR A 86 13.80 5.34 -14.25
CA THR A 86 13.68 6.81 -14.17
C THR A 86 12.40 7.17 -13.41
N PHE A 87 12.55 7.72 -12.21
CA PHE A 87 11.42 8.12 -11.35
C PHE A 87 10.98 9.55 -11.65
N HIS A 88 9.66 9.77 -11.68
CA HIS A 88 8.99 11.06 -11.87
C HIS A 88 8.00 11.31 -10.71
N PRO A 89 8.45 11.89 -9.59
CA PRO A 89 7.58 12.20 -8.46
C PRO A 89 6.65 13.38 -8.76
N GLY A 90 5.49 13.43 -8.08
CA GLY A 90 4.51 14.52 -8.19
C GLY A 90 3.75 14.53 -9.51
N VAL A 91 3.63 13.39 -10.19
CA VAL A 91 2.94 13.24 -11.48
C VAL A 91 1.62 12.50 -11.29
N ALA A 92 0.51 13.16 -11.60
CA ALA A 92 -0.80 12.53 -11.65
C ALA A 92 -0.96 11.70 -12.94
N THR A 93 -1.60 10.55 -12.84
CA THR A 93 -1.84 9.68 -14.01
C THR A 93 -2.77 10.31 -15.04
N GLU A 94 -3.61 11.24 -14.62
CA GLU A 94 -4.50 12.03 -15.46
C GLU A 94 -3.78 13.08 -16.33
N HIS A 95 -2.49 13.34 -16.05
CA HIS A 95 -1.68 14.36 -16.72
C HIS A 95 -0.23 13.92 -16.84
N LEU A 96 0.02 12.95 -17.71
CA LEU A 96 1.35 12.36 -17.90
C LEU A 96 2.27 13.29 -18.74
N PRO A 97 3.47 13.64 -18.25
CA PRO A 97 4.38 14.57 -18.93
C PRO A 97 5.20 13.90 -20.06
N PHE A 98 4.54 13.04 -20.84
CA PHE A 98 5.16 12.30 -21.93
C PHE A 98 4.42 12.55 -23.25
N ASP A 99 5.14 12.43 -24.36
CA ASP A 99 4.56 12.51 -25.69
C ASP A 99 3.58 11.37 -25.97
N ALA A 100 2.65 11.59 -26.88
CA ALA A 100 1.75 10.55 -27.36
C ALA A 100 2.54 9.43 -28.06
N GLY A 101 2.15 8.17 -27.82
CA GLY A 101 2.79 7.02 -28.43
C GLY A 101 4.24 6.78 -27.99
N ARG A 102 4.57 7.12 -26.76
CA ARG A 102 5.92 6.97 -26.19
C ARG A 102 6.22 5.55 -25.73
N PHE A 103 5.26 4.85 -25.14
CA PHE A 103 5.45 3.61 -24.43
C PHE A 103 4.85 2.41 -25.16
N ASP A 104 5.54 1.27 -25.10
CA ASP A 104 5.04 -0.02 -25.58
C ASP A 104 4.12 -0.67 -24.54
N ALA A 105 4.38 -0.40 -23.25
CA ALA A 105 3.57 -0.91 -22.15
C ALA A 105 3.36 0.13 -21.04
N VAL A 106 2.19 0.06 -20.40
CA VAL A 106 1.88 0.77 -19.15
C VAL A 106 1.48 -0.26 -18.09
N SER A 107 2.03 -0.14 -16.88
CA SER A 107 1.67 -0.96 -15.72
C SER A 107 1.17 -0.11 -14.57
N GLY A 108 0.34 -0.71 -13.71
CA GLY A 108 -0.07 -0.08 -12.46
C GLY A 108 -0.63 -1.11 -11.48
N HIS A 109 -0.13 -1.09 -10.25
CA HIS A 109 -0.54 -2.04 -9.22
C HIS A 109 -1.16 -1.31 -8.04
N TYR A 110 -2.46 -1.48 -7.85
CA TYR A 110 -3.26 -0.78 -6.85
C TYR A 110 -3.10 0.74 -6.97
N SER A 111 -3.27 1.25 -8.19
CA SER A 111 -3.07 2.67 -8.53
C SER A 111 -4.24 3.27 -9.31
N LEU A 112 -4.75 2.58 -10.33
CA LEU A 112 -5.79 3.11 -11.23
C LEU A 112 -7.09 3.46 -10.48
N GLU A 113 -7.46 2.67 -9.49
CA GLU A 113 -8.65 2.88 -8.65
C GLU A 113 -8.61 4.13 -7.79
N TYR A 114 -7.43 4.72 -7.58
CA TYR A 114 -7.24 5.97 -6.82
C TYR A 114 -7.26 7.23 -7.69
N THR A 115 -7.46 7.09 -9.00
CA THR A 115 -7.45 8.18 -9.98
C THR A 115 -8.86 8.57 -10.40
N ASN A 116 -8.99 9.69 -11.12
CA ASN A 116 -10.13 9.87 -12.03
C ASN A 116 -9.94 8.90 -13.19
N THR A 117 -10.57 7.72 -13.09
CA THR A 117 -10.29 6.57 -13.96
C THR A 117 -10.51 6.90 -15.44
N ALA A 118 -11.56 7.65 -15.80
CA ALA A 118 -11.82 8.03 -17.19
C ALA A 118 -10.71 8.94 -17.76
N ALA A 119 -10.26 9.93 -17.00
CA ALA A 119 -9.17 10.82 -17.40
C ALA A 119 -7.83 10.06 -17.45
N ALA A 120 -7.55 9.21 -16.46
CA ALA A 120 -6.34 8.39 -16.41
C ALA A 120 -6.27 7.42 -17.61
N LEU A 121 -7.37 6.73 -17.93
CA LEU A 121 -7.43 5.83 -19.10
C LEU A 121 -7.22 6.57 -20.42
N THR A 122 -7.73 7.80 -20.56
CA THR A 122 -7.50 8.64 -21.72
C THR A 122 -6.01 8.99 -21.88
N GLU A 123 -5.34 9.38 -20.79
CA GLU A 123 -3.90 9.69 -20.80
C GLU A 123 -3.04 8.43 -21.03
N ILE A 124 -3.38 7.31 -20.42
CA ILE A 124 -2.70 6.03 -20.64
C ILE A 124 -2.81 5.62 -22.12
N HIS A 125 -4.01 5.72 -22.70
CA HIS A 125 -4.20 5.47 -24.12
C HIS A 125 -3.37 6.42 -24.99
N ARG A 126 -3.30 7.70 -24.63
CA ARG A 126 -2.51 8.70 -25.38
C ARG A 126 -1.02 8.38 -25.40
N VAL A 127 -0.44 7.99 -24.25
CA VAL A 127 1.01 7.73 -24.14
C VAL A 127 1.44 6.35 -24.62
N LEU A 128 0.53 5.39 -24.70
CA LEU A 128 0.80 4.10 -25.34
C LEU A 128 1.00 4.26 -26.85
N LYS A 129 1.84 3.45 -27.44
CA LYS A 129 1.94 3.28 -28.91
C LYS A 129 0.72 2.53 -29.45
N PRO A 130 0.34 2.73 -30.74
CA PRO A 130 -0.51 1.77 -31.41
C PRO A 130 0.11 0.34 -31.33
N GLY A 131 -0.69 -0.64 -30.95
CA GLY A 131 -0.23 -2.02 -30.66
C GLY A 131 0.36 -2.18 -29.25
N GLY A 132 0.34 -1.16 -28.41
CA GLY A 132 0.80 -1.25 -27.03
C GLY A 132 -0.27 -1.71 -26.04
N ASP A 133 0.16 -2.24 -24.91
CA ASP A 133 -0.70 -2.84 -23.90
C ASP A 133 -0.58 -2.11 -22.55
N ALA A 134 -1.68 -2.12 -21.77
CA ALA A 134 -1.64 -1.71 -20.38
C ALA A 134 -2.19 -2.80 -19.48
N GLN A 135 -1.51 -3.09 -18.38
CA GLN A 135 -1.97 -4.04 -17.37
C GLN A 135 -2.08 -3.37 -16.00
N PHE A 136 -3.20 -3.63 -15.33
CA PHE A 136 -3.46 -3.15 -13.98
C PHE A 136 -3.85 -4.31 -13.06
N ILE A 137 -3.41 -4.24 -11.80
CA ILE A 137 -4.00 -5.02 -10.72
C ILE A 137 -4.75 -4.03 -9.83
N ILE A 138 -6.05 -4.28 -9.60
CA ILE A 138 -7.01 -3.36 -8.97
C ILE A 138 -7.59 -4.05 -7.72
N HIS A 139 -7.73 -3.33 -6.61
CA HIS A 139 -8.34 -3.87 -5.39
C HIS A 139 -9.78 -4.33 -5.62
N SER A 140 -10.08 -5.58 -5.25
CA SER A 140 -11.47 -6.10 -5.18
C SER A 140 -12.01 -5.99 -3.75
N VAL A 141 -13.29 -5.61 -3.61
CA VAL A 141 -13.99 -5.59 -2.31
C VAL A 141 -14.03 -6.96 -1.63
N ASP A 142 -13.93 -8.04 -2.42
CA ASP A 142 -13.98 -9.44 -1.97
C ASP A 142 -12.58 -10.03 -1.72
N SER A 143 -11.51 -9.22 -1.88
CA SER A 143 -10.14 -9.68 -1.69
C SER A 143 -9.81 -9.93 -0.23
N VAL A 144 -8.85 -10.85 -0.01
CA VAL A 144 -8.29 -11.10 1.34
C VAL A 144 -7.67 -9.83 1.95
N LEU A 145 -7.17 -8.91 1.10
CA LEU A 145 -6.61 -7.63 1.52
C LEU A 145 -7.67 -6.72 2.13
N VAL A 146 -8.83 -6.59 1.47
CA VAL A 146 -9.97 -5.80 1.97
C VAL A 146 -10.53 -6.41 3.25
N HIS A 147 -10.66 -7.73 3.32
CA HIS A 147 -11.08 -8.40 4.55
C HIS A 147 -10.10 -8.20 5.71
N ALA A 148 -8.80 -8.26 5.46
CA ALA A 148 -7.76 -7.97 6.45
C ALA A 148 -7.79 -6.49 6.88
N ALA A 149 -7.95 -5.55 5.93
CA ALA A 149 -8.06 -4.13 6.23
C ALA A 149 -9.24 -3.82 7.15
N ARG A 150 -10.42 -4.39 6.88
CA ARG A 150 -11.61 -4.24 7.75
C ARG A 150 -11.37 -4.75 9.16
N ARG A 151 -10.66 -5.88 9.32
CA ARG A 151 -10.29 -6.39 10.65
C ARG A 151 -9.32 -5.45 11.37
N SER A 152 -8.25 -5.05 10.69
CA SER A 152 -7.24 -4.14 11.24
C SER A 152 -7.81 -2.79 11.65
N LEU A 153 -8.79 -2.26 10.91
CA LEU A 153 -9.48 -1.01 11.28
C LEU A 153 -10.33 -1.16 12.54
N ARG A 154 -11.03 -2.28 12.73
CA ARG A 154 -11.75 -2.54 13.99
C ARG A 154 -10.81 -2.63 15.18
N GLU A 155 -9.65 -3.26 15.00
CA GLU A 155 -8.61 -3.32 16.02
C GLU A 155 -8.02 -1.93 16.32
N ALA A 156 -7.77 -1.13 15.28
CA ALA A 156 -7.30 0.25 15.43
C ALA A 156 -8.32 1.12 16.17
N GLU A 157 -9.62 0.95 15.93
CA GLU A 157 -10.68 1.65 16.67
C GLU A 157 -10.67 1.27 18.15
N LEU A 158 -10.49 0.00 18.49
CA LEU A 158 -10.34 -0.44 19.88
C LEU A 158 -9.14 0.23 20.56
N VAL A 159 -8.00 0.34 19.85
CA VAL A 159 -6.78 0.97 20.37
C VAL A 159 -6.93 2.50 20.52
N LEU A 160 -7.40 3.18 19.46
CA LEU A 160 -7.37 4.64 19.35
C LEU A 160 -8.63 5.30 19.91
N GLY A 161 -9.79 4.65 19.78
CA GLY A 161 -11.09 5.17 20.15
C GLY A 161 -11.53 4.68 21.54
N GLU A 162 -11.75 3.37 21.69
CA GLU A 162 -12.35 2.83 22.91
C GLU A 162 -11.38 2.85 24.11
N THR A 163 -10.17 2.30 23.95
CA THR A 163 -9.20 2.25 25.05
C THR A 163 -8.41 3.54 25.17
N MET A 164 -8.22 4.28 24.09
CA MET A 164 -7.37 5.49 24.04
C MET A 164 -6.02 5.27 24.72
N ILE A 165 -5.41 4.08 24.53
CA ILE A 165 -4.30 3.60 25.36
C ILE A 165 -3.07 4.51 25.27
N PHE A 166 -2.77 5.07 24.09
CA PHE A 166 -1.66 6.00 23.93
C PHE A 166 -1.89 7.30 24.68
N ARG A 167 -3.11 7.87 24.64
CA ARG A 167 -3.46 9.07 25.42
C ARG A 167 -3.39 8.82 26.92
N ARG A 168 -3.80 7.64 27.38
CA ARG A 168 -3.67 7.25 28.81
C ARG A 168 -2.21 7.14 29.21
N LEU A 169 -1.39 6.52 28.37
CA LEU A 169 0.06 6.42 28.58
C LEU A 169 0.71 7.82 28.58
N HIS A 170 0.42 8.65 27.60
CA HIS A 170 0.94 10.02 27.53
C HIS A 170 0.63 10.81 28.81
N ARG A 171 -0.62 10.75 29.29
CA ARG A 171 -1.00 11.39 30.56
C ARG A 171 -0.24 10.83 31.76
N LEU A 172 -0.06 9.51 31.85
CA LEU A 172 0.69 8.88 32.94
C LEU A 172 2.14 9.40 32.97
N VAL A 173 2.81 9.46 31.81
CA VAL A 173 4.23 9.87 31.74
C VAL A 173 4.44 11.35 31.96
N THR A 174 3.52 12.22 31.50
CA THR A 174 3.71 13.68 31.53
C THR A 174 3.10 14.34 32.76
N MET A 175 1.99 13.83 33.31
CA MET A 175 1.27 14.47 34.42
C MET A 175 1.74 14.06 35.82
N GLU A 176 2.45 12.93 35.96
CA GLU A 176 2.99 12.43 37.22
C GLU A 176 3.89 13.49 37.92
N GLN A 177 4.62 14.28 37.12
CA GLN A 177 5.49 15.35 37.64
C GLN A 177 4.75 16.63 37.99
N VAL A 178 3.55 16.83 37.45
CA VAL A 178 2.81 18.10 37.60
C VAL A 178 1.82 18.05 38.79
N ILE A 179 1.24 16.86 39.07
CA ILE A 179 0.21 16.70 40.12
C ILE A 179 0.53 15.41 40.89
N PRO A 180 1.25 15.51 42.04
CA PRO A 180 1.50 14.36 42.91
C PRO A 180 0.20 13.71 43.40
N GLY A 181 0.14 12.35 43.36
CA GLY A 181 -1.03 11.57 43.80
C GLY A 181 -2.03 11.21 42.68
N THR A 182 -1.84 11.66 41.44
CA THR A 182 -2.67 11.22 40.28
C THR A 182 -2.22 9.88 39.68
N THR A 183 -1.03 9.46 40.02
CA THR A 183 -0.35 8.25 39.44
C THR A 183 -1.16 6.99 39.61
N ASP A 184 -1.77 6.73 40.76
CA ASP A 184 -2.51 5.50 41.04
C ASP A 184 -3.75 5.38 40.14
N ARG A 185 -4.49 6.49 39.97
CA ARG A 185 -5.65 6.51 39.09
C ARG A 185 -5.25 6.30 37.63
N LEU A 186 -4.25 7.04 37.14
CA LEU A 186 -3.79 6.93 35.76
C LEU A 186 -3.21 5.55 35.47
N THR A 187 -2.50 4.97 36.44
CA THR A 187 -1.99 3.59 36.32
C THR A 187 -3.12 2.58 36.27
N THR A 188 -4.18 2.74 37.05
CA THR A 188 -5.35 1.87 37.02
C THR A 188 -6.08 1.96 35.69
N GLU A 189 -6.29 3.18 35.17
CA GLU A 189 -6.90 3.41 33.86
C GLU A 189 -6.09 2.77 32.73
N LEU A 190 -4.76 2.88 32.76
CA LEU A 190 -3.88 2.26 31.76
C LEU A 190 -3.88 0.73 31.86
N ARG A 191 -3.85 0.17 33.09
CA ARG A 191 -3.96 -1.31 33.29
C ARG A 191 -5.26 -1.86 32.73
N ALA A 192 -6.39 -1.17 32.93
CA ALA A 192 -7.67 -1.58 32.37
C ALA A 192 -7.63 -1.58 30.83
N ALA A 193 -7.06 -0.55 30.22
CA ALA A 193 -6.88 -0.48 28.77
C ALA A 193 -5.99 -1.60 28.25
N ILE A 194 -4.87 -1.90 28.92
CA ILE A 194 -3.98 -3.02 28.59
C ILE A 194 -4.73 -4.35 28.66
N GLN A 195 -5.56 -4.55 29.71
CA GLN A 195 -6.34 -5.78 29.86
C GLN A 195 -7.34 -5.94 28.71
N THR A 196 -8.05 -4.87 28.35
CA THR A 196 -8.97 -4.88 27.18
C THR A 196 -8.26 -5.31 25.89
N LEU A 197 -7.04 -4.79 25.62
CA LEU A 197 -6.29 -5.24 24.44
C LEU A 197 -5.87 -6.69 24.51
N LYS A 198 -5.45 -7.18 25.68
CA LYS A 198 -5.08 -8.60 25.89
C LYS A 198 -6.28 -9.53 25.65
N ASP A 199 -7.45 -9.16 26.16
CA ASP A 199 -8.68 -9.90 25.96
C ASP A 199 -9.06 -9.95 24.47
N GLY A 200 -8.91 -8.80 23.76
CA GLY A 200 -9.09 -8.71 22.31
C GLY A 200 -8.13 -9.60 21.53
N ILE A 201 -6.85 -9.64 21.90
CA ILE A 201 -5.84 -10.54 21.28
C ILE A 201 -6.24 -12.00 21.49
N GLN A 202 -6.64 -12.36 22.71
CA GLN A 202 -7.03 -13.75 23.02
C GLN A 202 -8.25 -14.19 22.21
N GLN A 203 -9.24 -13.30 22.04
CA GLN A 203 -10.44 -13.57 21.22
C GLN A 203 -10.10 -13.71 19.74
N ALA A 204 -9.10 -12.97 19.26
CA ALA A 204 -8.71 -12.93 17.86
C ALA A 204 -7.79 -14.11 17.43
N GLN A 205 -7.09 -14.77 18.35
CA GLN A 205 -6.12 -15.84 18.05
C GLN A 205 -6.62 -16.95 17.13
N PRO A 206 -7.87 -17.47 17.23
CA PRO A 206 -8.35 -18.53 16.36
C PRO A 206 -8.47 -18.10 14.87
N THR A 207 -8.54 -16.80 14.60
CA THR A 207 -8.74 -16.24 13.25
C THR A 207 -7.49 -15.64 12.64
N GLY A 208 -6.35 -15.69 13.37
CA GLY A 208 -5.11 -15.01 12.96
C GLY A 208 -5.20 -13.47 12.98
N ALA A 209 -6.26 -12.93 13.59
CA ALA A 209 -6.42 -11.49 13.86
C ALA A 209 -5.61 -11.08 15.13
N GLY A 210 -5.72 -9.81 15.53
CA GLY A 210 -5.04 -9.30 16.74
C GLY A 210 -3.67 -8.67 16.43
N GLY A 211 -3.30 -8.55 15.16
CA GLY A 211 -2.01 -7.98 14.78
C GLY A 211 -1.82 -6.53 15.21
N VAL A 212 -2.83 -5.69 15.04
CA VAL A 212 -2.79 -4.27 15.46
C VAL A 212 -2.80 -4.15 16.97
N LEU A 213 -3.60 -4.97 17.67
CA LEU A 213 -3.65 -4.98 19.14
C LEU A 213 -2.30 -5.39 19.73
N SER A 214 -1.66 -6.41 19.17
CA SER A 214 -0.35 -6.91 19.62
C SER A 214 0.74 -5.86 19.39
N ILE A 215 0.77 -5.20 18.23
CA ILE A 215 1.72 -4.12 17.92
C ILE A 215 1.53 -2.95 18.88
N ALA A 216 0.29 -2.53 19.13
CA ALA A 216 0.00 -1.44 20.05
C ALA A 216 0.42 -1.79 21.49
N LEU A 217 0.15 -3.01 21.95
CA LEU A 217 0.53 -3.47 23.28
C LEU A 217 2.05 -3.54 23.44
N ASP A 218 2.77 -4.02 22.43
CA ASP A 218 4.23 -4.06 22.42
C ASP A 218 4.84 -2.65 22.44
N ALA A 219 4.29 -1.72 21.66
CA ALA A 219 4.69 -0.31 21.69
C ALA A 219 4.50 0.30 23.08
N VAL A 220 3.33 0.10 23.69
CA VAL A 220 3.04 0.56 25.06
C VAL A 220 4.02 -0.04 26.07
N HIS A 221 4.33 -1.33 25.98
CA HIS A 221 5.30 -1.98 26.84
C HIS A 221 6.71 -1.38 26.71
N LYS A 222 7.19 -1.20 25.47
CA LYS A 222 8.49 -0.57 25.21
C LYS A 222 8.58 0.84 25.76
N LEU A 223 7.52 1.64 25.60
CA LEU A 223 7.45 3.00 26.10
C LEU A 223 7.39 3.07 27.65
N LEU A 224 6.72 2.11 28.29
CA LEU A 224 6.74 1.98 29.75
C LEU A 224 8.13 1.62 30.28
N VAL A 225 8.90 0.81 29.58
CA VAL A 225 10.29 0.50 29.94
C VAL A 225 11.16 1.76 29.70
N ALA A 226 11.05 2.39 28.55
CA ALA A 226 11.81 3.62 28.22
C ALA A 226 11.63 4.76 29.23
N ARG A 227 10.49 4.82 29.91
CA ARG A 227 10.19 5.78 30.98
C ARG A 227 11.21 5.73 32.14
N THR A 228 11.89 4.61 32.34
CA THR A 228 12.92 4.48 33.39
C THR A 228 14.27 5.10 33.00
N GLU A 229 14.48 5.35 31.71
CA GLU A 229 15.78 5.78 31.16
C GLU A 229 15.70 7.14 30.46
N MET A 230 14.51 7.58 30.07
CA MET A 230 14.27 8.81 29.31
C MET A 230 13.52 9.87 30.11
N ALA A 231 13.74 11.14 29.76
CA ALA A 231 12.95 12.24 30.30
C ALA A 231 11.47 12.10 29.93
N PRO A 232 10.51 12.42 30.83
CA PRO A 232 9.07 12.25 30.58
C PRO A 232 8.57 12.91 29.32
N GLN A 233 9.07 14.10 28.98
CA GLN A 233 8.72 14.82 27.76
C GLN A 233 9.17 14.07 26.50
N ALA A 234 10.35 13.43 26.53
CA ALA A 234 10.85 12.63 25.43
C ALA A 234 10.01 11.36 25.24
N VAL A 235 9.63 10.69 26.32
CA VAL A 235 8.70 9.55 26.27
C VAL A 235 7.33 9.99 25.74
N GLY A 236 6.81 11.15 26.17
CA GLY A 236 5.56 11.71 25.65
C GLY A 236 5.59 11.89 24.12
N LEU A 237 6.67 12.43 23.58
CA LEU A 237 6.84 12.59 22.14
C LEU A 237 6.86 11.25 21.39
N GLU A 238 7.50 10.21 21.95
CA GLU A 238 7.50 8.87 21.35
C GLU A 238 6.10 8.20 21.42
N VAL A 239 5.32 8.48 22.49
CA VAL A 239 3.92 8.04 22.57
C VAL A 239 3.08 8.69 21.46
N ASP A 240 3.20 10.01 21.28
CA ASP A 240 2.48 10.76 20.25
C ASP A 240 2.86 10.28 18.85
N ARG A 241 4.15 9.97 18.63
CA ARG A 241 4.64 9.38 17.39
C ARG A 241 4.01 8.02 17.11
N ALA A 242 3.98 7.12 18.09
CA ALA A 242 3.38 5.79 17.95
C ALA A 242 1.88 5.87 17.65
N GLU A 243 1.14 6.77 18.32
CA GLU A 243 -0.27 7.04 18.02
C GLU A 243 -0.43 7.57 16.59
N GLY A 244 0.40 8.53 16.19
CA GLY A 244 0.39 9.13 14.85
C GLY A 244 0.65 8.11 13.74
N GLU A 245 1.60 7.20 13.93
CA GLU A 245 1.89 6.11 12.98
C GLU A 245 0.71 5.15 12.83
N LEU A 246 0.02 4.81 13.93
CA LEU A 246 -1.17 3.95 13.86
C LEU A 246 -2.33 4.68 13.18
N ARG A 247 -2.55 5.97 13.46
CA ARG A 247 -3.58 6.78 12.78
C ARG A 247 -3.33 6.87 11.27
N ALA A 248 -2.09 7.12 10.87
CA ALA A 248 -1.70 7.17 9.47
C ALA A 248 -1.90 5.80 8.78
N SER A 249 -1.63 4.69 9.49
CA SER A 249 -1.91 3.35 8.99
C SER A 249 -3.41 3.08 8.83
N ALA A 250 -4.22 3.48 9.82
CA ALA A 250 -5.68 3.36 9.74
C ALA A 250 -6.25 4.20 8.58
N GLN A 251 -5.71 5.40 8.34
CA GLN A 251 -6.12 6.23 7.20
C GLN A 251 -5.86 5.51 5.87
N ARG A 252 -4.68 4.95 5.65
CA ARG A 252 -4.36 4.18 4.42
C ARG A 252 -5.28 2.98 4.23
N LEU A 253 -5.68 2.29 5.30
CA LEU A 253 -6.64 1.20 5.21
C LEU A 253 -8.06 1.68 4.86
N ASN A 254 -8.48 2.85 5.38
CA ASN A 254 -9.74 3.47 4.98
C ASN A 254 -9.72 3.86 3.50
N ASP A 255 -8.62 4.44 3.03
CA ASP A 255 -8.45 4.80 1.61
C ASP A 255 -8.53 3.54 0.72
N LEU A 256 -7.88 2.43 1.12
CA LEU A 256 -8.01 1.15 0.43
C LEU A 256 -9.47 0.68 0.37
N LEU A 257 -10.20 0.71 1.48
CA LEU A 257 -11.61 0.30 1.52
C LEU A 257 -12.51 1.20 0.65
N ALA A 258 -12.22 2.50 0.60
CA ALA A 258 -12.98 3.46 -0.19
C ALA A 258 -12.77 3.27 -1.71
N HIS A 259 -11.60 2.76 -2.11
CA HIS A 259 -11.23 2.62 -3.52
C HIS A 259 -11.29 1.18 -4.04
N ALA A 260 -11.51 0.17 -3.18
CA ALA A 260 -11.71 -1.20 -3.63
C ALA A 260 -12.97 -1.31 -4.50
N ARG A 261 -12.89 -2.04 -5.61
CA ARG A 261 -13.91 -2.08 -6.66
C ARG A 261 -14.80 -3.31 -6.53
N THR A 262 -16.09 -3.07 -6.70
CA THR A 262 -17.11 -4.12 -6.90
C THR A 262 -17.08 -4.60 -8.35
N GLU A 263 -17.83 -5.67 -8.65
CA GLU A 263 -18.07 -6.13 -10.01
C GLU A 263 -18.67 -5.04 -10.91
N ALA A 264 -19.62 -4.26 -10.38
CA ALA A 264 -20.26 -3.16 -11.12
C ALA A 264 -19.27 -2.01 -11.41
N ASP A 265 -18.40 -1.67 -10.44
CA ASP A 265 -17.36 -0.65 -10.64
C ASP A 265 -16.36 -1.10 -11.72
N MET A 266 -16.03 -2.39 -11.78
CA MET A 266 -15.14 -2.92 -12.81
C MET A 266 -15.78 -2.86 -14.20
N GLN A 267 -17.09 -3.13 -14.34
CA GLN A 267 -17.82 -2.96 -15.60
C GLN A 267 -17.83 -1.49 -16.06
N GLU A 268 -17.93 -0.55 -15.13
CA GLU A 268 -17.82 0.88 -15.43
C GLU A 268 -16.40 1.23 -15.94
N ILE A 269 -15.36 0.70 -15.30
CA ILE A 269 -13.96 0.88 -15.75
C ILE A 269 -13.76 0.32 -17.17
N GLU A 270 -14.31 -0.84 -17.49
CA GLU A 270 -14.28 -1.44 -18.84
C GLU A 270 -14.98 -0.54 -19.87
N THR A 271 -16.12 0.04 -19.50
CA THR A 271 -16.86 0.99 -20.33
C THR A 271 -16.04 2.27 -20.59
N GLN A 272 -15.39 2.80 -19.56
CA GLN A 272 -14.52 3.97 -19.66
C GLN A 272 -13.27 3.67 -20.50
N ALA A 273 -12.69 2.46 -20.39
CA ALA A 273 -11.56 2.03 -21.23
C ALA A 273 -11.96 1.97 -22.72
N ALA A 274 -13.14 1.39 -23.03
CA ALA A 274 -13.66 1.38 -24.39
C ALA A 274 -13.89 2.81 -24.92
N ALA A 275 -14.44 3.70 -24.09
CA ALA A 275 -14.63 5.12 -24.45
C ALA A 275 -13.31 5.86 -24.66
N ALA A 276 -12.23 5.49 -23.96
CA ALA A 276 -10.88 6.02 -24.15
C ALA A 276 -10.19 5.50 -25.42
N GLY A 277 -10.76 4.48 -26.10
CA GLY A 277 -10.28 3.97 -27.38
C GLY A 277 -9.53 2.64 -27.31
N PHE A 278 -9.54 1.93 -26.19
CA PHE A 278 -8.97 0.59 -26.11
C PHE A 278 -9.81 -0.41 -26.90
N SER A 279 -9.17 -1.28 -27.67
CA SER A 279 -9.81 -2.21 -28.62
C SER A 279 -10.02 -3.61 -28.04
N LEU A 280 -9.19 -4.03 -27.07
CA LEU A 280 -9.33 -5.26 -26.32
C LEU A 280 -9.32 -4.94 -24.84
N ILE A 281 -10.27 -5.51 -24.13
CA ILE A 281 -10.38 -5.35 -22.69
C ILE A 281 -10.65 -6.74 -22.12
N GLU A 282 -9.73 -7.22 -21.30
CA GLU A 282 -9.84 -8.51 -20.62
C GLU A 282 -9.66 -8.32 -19.12
N ARG A 283 -10.52 -8.97 -18.35
CA ARG A 283 -10.46 -8.96 -16.89
C ARG A 283 -10.53 -10.37 -16.34
N VAL A 284 -9.58 -10.66 -15.45
CA VAL A 284 -9.55 -11.93 -14.72
C VAL A 284 -9.28 -11.69 -13.24
N PRO A 285 -9.73 -12.59 -12.34
CA PRO A 285 -9.38 -12.48 -10.93
C PRO A 285 -7.90 -12.79 -10.74
N GLN A 286 -7.20 -11.94 -9.96
CA GLN A 286 -5.81 -12.19 -9.55
C GLN A 286 -5.80 -12.90 -8.20
N TYR A 287 -5.17 -14.07 -8.18
CA TYR A 287 -4.95 -14.86 -6.96
C TYR A 287 -3.49 -14.76 -6.49
N HIS A 288 -3.26 -15.13 -5.23
CA HIS A 288 -1.95 -15.23 -4.59
C HIS A 288 -1.96 -16.37 -3.57
N ALA A 289 -0.82 -17.09 -3.46
CA ALA A 289 -0.66 -18.24 -2.57
C ALA A 289 -1.85 -19.22 -2.67
N GLY A 290 -2.15 -19.65 -3.89
CA GLY A 290 -3.25 -20.54 -4.23
C GLY A 290 -4.57 -19.78 -4.48
N ASN A 291 -5.55 -19.92 -3.59
CA ASN A 291 -6.91 -19.42 -3.82
C ASN A 291 -7.24 -18.08 -3.13
N ASN A 292 -6.24 -17.32 -2.70
CA ASN A 292 -6.47 -16.02 -2.06
C ASN A 292 -6.69 -14.96 -3.14
N LEU A 293 -7.92 -14.52 -3.35
CA LEU A 293 -8.19 -13.39 -4.24
C LEU A 293 -7.54 -12.12 -3.69
N VAL A 294 -6.69 -11.49 -4.48
CA VAL A 294 -6.01 -10.24 -4.10
C VAL A 294 -6.51 -9.04 -4.91
N GLY A 295 -7.15 -9.26 -6.05
CA GLY A 295 -7.73 -8.19 -6.86
C GLY A 295 -8.20 -8.66 -8.23
N TRP A 296 -8.39 -7.70 -9.12
CA TRP A 296 -8.68 -7.90 -10.53
C TRP A 296 -7.44 -7.58 -11.36
N GLN A 297 -7.06 -8.46 -12.26
CA GLN A 297 -6.12 -8.15 -13.34
C GLN A 297 -6.93 -7.64 -14.53
N LEU A 298 -6.61 -6.43 -15.00
CA LEU A 298 -7.22 -5.79 -16.16
C LEU A 298 -6.16 -5.60 -17.22
N LEU A 299 -6.37 -6.19 -18.41
CA LEU A 299 -5.52 -6.03 -19.58
C LEU A 299 -6.25 -5.20 -20.64
N LEU A 300 -5.57 -4.18 -21.16
CA LEU A 300 -6.08 -3.25 -22.16
C LEU A 300 -5.13 -3.23 -23.35
N HIS A 301 -5.67 -3.22 -24.56
CA HIS A 301 -4.89 -3.12 -25.80
C HIS A 301 -5.27 -1.89 -26.60
N ARG A 302 -4.27 -1.12 -27.03
CA ARG A 302 -4.44 -0.03 -27.99
C ARG A 302 -4.18 -0.53 -29.43
N ALA A 303 -5.21 -0.55 -30.30
CA ALA A 303 -5.05 -0.91 -31.70
C ALA A 303 -4.14 0.07 -32.47
#